data_00b4015b0bd5ed4d802a951096c5a235
#
_entry.id   00b4015b0bd5ed4d802a951096c5a235
#
_cell.length_a   1.000
_cell.length_b   1.000
_cell.length_c   1.000
_cell.angle_alpha   90.00
_cell.angle_beta   90.00
_cell.angle_gamma   90.00
#
_symmetry.space_group_name_H-M   'P 1'
#
loop_
_entity.id
_entity.type
_entity.pdbx_description
1 polymer ?
#
loop_
_entity_poly.entity_id
_entity_poly.type
_entity_poly.pdbx_seq_one_letter_code
_entity_poly.pdbx_strand_id
1 'polypeptide(L)'
;VRDFAVPVFSIRTTDQHTGEQLFRKLYSALPMHGGETEPMMNIIAWRDGDDYQVVVIPRTKHRPDCYFADGEEKRLVSPGSLDMAGFIVTPRPEDFETLTAEEAIAILQECGMSEAAFNEAVEKLHTLAAEAPSANTHFAGKQPMVSVGIVSGAKISFSLNKPYMAKGNLIEGEQVVEFHEGGIL
;
A
#
# COMPACT_ATOMS: atom_id res chain seq x y z
N VAL A 1 -17.48 0.98 -3.39
CA VAL A 1 -16.48 0.30 -4.18
C VAL A 1 -15.45 -0.27 -3.23
N ARG A 2 -15.14 -1.53 -3.37
CA ARG A 2 -14.20 -2.26 -2.52
C ARG A 2 -12.92 -2.43 -3.33
N ASP A 3 -11.88 -1.71 -2.95
CA ASP A 3 -10.84 -1.48 -3.91
C ASP A 3 -9.47 -1.84 -3.42
N PHE A 4 -9.33 -2.08 -2.10
CA PHE A 4 -8.14 -2.68 -1.52
C PHE A 4 -8.46 -4.08 -0.98
N ALA A 5 -7.50 -5.00 -1.11
CA ALA A 5 -7.61 -6.35 -0.55
C ALA A 5 -7.62 -6.35 0.99
N VAL A 6 -7.19 -5.25 1.60
CA VAL A 6 -7.02 -5.05 3.04
C VAL A 6 -7.58 -3.70 3.48
N PRO A 7 -7.92 -3.51 4.76
CA PRO A 7 -8.31 -2.21 5.29
C PRO A 7 -7.19 -1.17 5.14
N VAL A 8 -7.55 0.07 4.80
CA VAL A 8 -6.61 1.18 4.63
C VAL A 8 -7.14 2.45 5.29
N PHE A 9 -6.23 3.33 5.70
CA PHE A 9 -6.56 4.70 6.11
C PHE A 9 -6.27 5.66 4.97
N SER A 10 -7.13 6.66 4.80
CA SER A 10 -6.96 7.72 3.81
C SER A 10 -6.94 9.08 4.49
N ILE A 11 -5.92 9.88 4.20
CA ILE A 11 -5.82 11.27 4.62
C ILE A 11 -5.96 12.14 3.37
N ARG A 12 -6.88 13.10 3.42
CA ARG A 12 -7.05 14.12 2.39
C ARG A 12 -7.02 15.49 3.02
N THR A 13 -6.18 16.38 2.54
CA THR A 13 -6.04 17.74 3.05
C THR A 13 -5.44 18.67 2.01
N THR A 14 -5.77 19.95 2.05
CA THR A 14 -5.13 21.01 1.26
C THR A 14 -3.89 21.57 1.95
N ASP A 15 -3.72 21.30 3.25
CA ASP A 15 -2.63 21.82 4.07
C ASP A 15 -1.69 20.71 4.52
N GLN A 16 -0.41 20.84 4.20
CA GLN A 16 0.61 19.86 4.54
C GLN A 16 0.77 19.67 6.05
N HIS A 17 0.72 20.74 6.83
CA HIS A 17 0.89 20.67 8.29
C HIS A 17 -0.24 19.87 8.94
N THR A 18 -1.48 20.10 8.49
CA THR A 18 -2.63 19.29 8.90
C THR A 18 -2.44 17.82 8.52
N GLY A 19 -1.95 17.55 7.31
CA GLY A 19 -1.64 16.19 6.86
C GLY A 19 -0.64 15.49 7.75
N GLU A 20 0.44 16.17 8.13
CA GLU A 20 1.45 15.64 9.05
C GLU A 20 0.88 15.34 10.45
N GLN A 21 0.04 16.23 10.97
CA GLN A 21 -0.62 16.02 12.27
C GLN A 21 -1.56 14.79 12.24
N LEU A 22 -2.35 14.64 11.17
CA LEU A 22 -3.23 13.49 11.01
C LEU A 22 -2.43 12.20 10.89
N PHE A 23 -1.35 12.21 10.10
CA PHE A 23 -0.46 11.07 9.97
C PHE A 23 0.19 10.68 11.31
N ARG A 24 0.67 11.65 12.10
CA ARG A 24 1.25 11.38 13.42
C ARG A 24 0.24 10.74 14.38
N LYS A 25 -1.02 11.19 14.37
CA LYS A 25 -2.09 10.56 15.16
C LYS A 25 -2.33 9.13 14.71
N LEU A 26 -2.44 8.89 13.39
CA LEU A 26 -2.58 7.56 12.83
C LEU A 26 -1.40 6.66 13.21
N TYR A 27 -0.17 7.15 13.05
CA TYR A 27 1.04 6.42 13.44
C TYR A 27 1.00 5.98 14.91
N SER A 28 0.54 6.85 15.81
CA SER A 28 0.42 6.54 17.25
C SER A 28 -0.71 5.56 17.57
N ALA A 29 -1.72 5.44 16.71
CA ALA A 29 -2.85 4.51 16.88
C ALA A 29 -2.54 3.10 16.37
N LEU A 30 -1.62 2.95 15.42
CA LEU A 30 -1.27 1.67 14.82
C LEU A 30 -0.51 0.77 15.82
N PRO A 31 -0.73 -0.56 15.77
CA PRO A 31 -0.01 -1.50 16.63
C PRO A 31 1.45 -1.63 16.24
N MET A 32 2.29 -1.86 17.24
CA MET A 32 3.68 -2.30 17.08
C MET A 32 3.73 -3.82 17.07
N HIS A 33 4.54 -4.41 16.21
CA HIS A 33 4.70 -5.84 16.12
C HIS A 33 6.09 -6.29 16.59
N GLY A 34 6.15 -7.36 17.39
CA GLY A 34 7.33 -8.20 17.60
C GLY A 34 8.65 -7.52 17.99
N GLY A 35 8.62 -6.39 18.70
CA GLY A 35 9.85 -5.66 19.09
C GLY A 35 10.30 -4.61 18.09
N GLU A 36 9.50 -4.35 17.04
CA GLU A 36 9.72 -3.24 16.12
C GLU A 36 9.59 -1.89 16.84
N THR A 37 10.32 -0.90 16.37
CA THR A 37 10.31 0.46 16.92
C THR A 37 9.26 1.37 16.28
N GLU A 38 8.64 0.90 15.22
CA GLU A 38 7.63 1.64 14.45
C GLU A 38 6.56 0.69 13.89
N PRO A 39 5.33 1.17 13.65
CA PRO A 39 4.29 0.34 13.07
C PRO A 39 4.61 -0.01 11.61
N MET A 40 4.36 -1.25 11.24
CA MET A 40 4.58 -1.73 9.89
C MET A 40 3.48 -1.21 8.96
N MET A 41 3.84 -0.52 7.87
CA MET A 41 2.89 0.01 6.91
C MET A 41 3.51 0.24 5.53
N ASN A 42 2.67 0.32 4.51
CA ASN A 42 2.99 0.91 3.22
C ASN A 42 2.26 2.24 3.08
N ILE A 43 2.88 3.19 2.39
CA ILE A 43 2.33 4.53 2.18
C ILE A 43 2.34 4.85 0.70
N ILE A 44 1.21 5.37 0.21
CA ILE A 44 1.06 5.89 -1.14
C ILE A 44 0.57 7.32 -0.99
N ALA A 45 1.29 8.26 -1.58
CA ALA A 45 0.96 9.68 -1.49
C ALA A 45 1.04 10.35 -2.86
N TRP A 46 0.08 11.24 -3.14
CA TRP A 46 0.06 12.03 -4.37
C TRP A 46 -0.65 13.36 -4.16
N ARG A 47 -0.55 14.24 -5.14
CA ARG A 47 -1.36 15.46 -5.21
C ARG A 47 -2.46 15.31 -6.24
N ASP A 48 -3.65 15.80 -5.89
CA ASP A 48 -4.80 15.90 -6.77
C ASP A 48 -5.32 17.34 -6.75
N GLY A 49 -4.85 18.14 -7.71
CA GLY A 49 -5.02 19.60 -7.67
C GLY A 49 -4.28 20.19 -6.47
N ASP A 50 -5.02 20.87 -5.59
CA ASP A 50 -4.48 21.47 -4.37
C ASP A 50 -4.48 20.49 -3.18
N ASP A 51 -5.14 19.34 -3.30
CA ASP A 51 -5.24 18.35 -2.24
C ASP A 51 -3.98 17.46 -2.18
N TYR A 52 -3.52 17.19 -0.96
CA TYR A 52 -2.62 16.08 -0.63
C TYR A 52 -3.48 14.86 -0.31
N GLN A 53 -3.17 13.75 -0.96
CA GLN A 53 -3.81 12.45 -0.73
C GLN A 53 -2.76 11.50 -0.20
N VAL A 54 -3.05 10.85 0.92
CA VAL A 54 -2.17 9.83 1.51
C VAL A 54 -3.01 8.61 1.85
N VAL A 55 -2.63 7.45 1.33
CA VAL A 55 -3.18 6.16 1.71
C VAL A 55 -2.14 5.42 2.53
N VAL A 56 -2.53 5.02 3.73
CA VAL A 56 -1.72 4.22 4.63
C VAL A 56 -2.32 2.83 4.70
N ILE A 57 -1.52 1.84 4.37
CA ILE A 57 -1.88 0.42 4.34
C ILE A 57 -1.14 -0.27 5.49
N PRO A 58 -1.78 -0.46 6.65
CA PRO A 58 -1.14 -1.11 7.79
C PRO A 58 -0.86 -2.58 7.51
N ARG A 59 0.23 -3.09 8.07
CA ARG A 59 0.69 -4.45 7.83
C ARG A 59 0.96 -5.19 9.13
N THR A 60 0.95 -6.53 9.03
CA THR A 60 1.29 -7.44 10.13
C THR A 60 2.57 -8.21 9.87
N LYS A 61 2.93 -8.43 8.60
CA LYS A 61 4.19 -9.08 8.21
C LYS A 61 4.70 -8.58 6.86
N HIS A 62 6.00 -8.71 6.63
CA HIS A 62 6.65 -8.27 5.38
C HIS A 62 6.36 -9.21 4.22
N ARG A 63 6.27 -10.51 4.47
CA ARG A 63 6.15 -11.55 3.44
C ARG A 63 5.12 -12.59 3.85
N PRO A 64 4.36 -13.13 2.89
CA PRO A 64 3.43 -14.24 3.14
C PRO A 64 4.20 -15.53 3.42
N ASP A 65 3.52 -16.51 3.97
CA ASP A 65 4.13 -17.81 4.31
C ASP A 65 4.57 -18.56 3.05
N CYS A 66 3.83 -18.44 1.95
CA CYS A 66 4.20 -19.02 0.65
C CYS A 66 5.54 -18.51 0.09
N TYR A 67 6.04 -17.34 0.54
CA TYR A 67 7.35 -16.85 0.18
C TYR A 67 8.46 -17.77 0.67
N PHE A 68 8.28 -18.36 1.84
CA PHE A 68 9.27 -19.26 2.50
C PHE A 68 9.00 -20.73 2.23
N ALA A 69 7.87 -21.08 1.59
CA ALA A 69 7.55 -22.46 1.24
C ALA A 69 8.53 -23.04 0.21
N ASP A 70 8.46 -24.35 0.01
CA ASP A 70 9.21 -25.06 -0.99
C ASP A 70 8.29 -25.68 -2.05
N GLY A 71 8.86 -26.05 -3.22
CA GLY A 71 8.14 -26.74 -4.28
C GLY A 71 7.01 -25.90 -4.90
N GLU A 72 5.87 -26.53 -5.16
CA GLU A 72 4.73 -25.94 -5.86
C GLU A 72 3.97 -24.90 -5.01
N GLU A 73 4.09 -24.96 -3.71
CA GLU A 73 3.47 -23.99 -2.79
C GLU A 73 4.22 -22.66 -2.73
N LYS A 74 5.44 -22.63 -3.22
CA LYS A 74 6.27 -21.44 -3.21
C LYS A 74 5.73 -20.38 -4.16
N ARG A 75 5.56 -19.17 -3.62
CA ARG A 75 5.32 -17.95 -4.41
C ARG A 75 6.35 -16.90 -4.00
N LEU A 76 7.22 -16.50 -4.93
CA LEU A 76 8.23 -15.49 -4.65
C LEU A 76 7.63 -14.07 -4.77
N VAL A 77 6.56 -13.83 -4.00
CA VAL A 77 5.88 -12.53 -3.92
C VAL A 77 6.20 -11.90 -2.56
N SER A 78 6.76 -10.70 -2.58
CA SER A 78 7.08 -9.94 -1.37
C SER A 78 6.35 -8.59 -1.45
N PRO A 79 5.09 -8.50 -1.01
CA PRO A 79 4.27 -7.32 -1.22
C PRO A 79 4.91 -6.05 -0.69
N GLY A 80 5.23 -5.11 -1.58
CA GLY A 80 5.64 -3.75 -1.28
C GLY A 80 4.50 -2.76 -1.46
N SER A 81 4.79 -1.46 -1.51
CA SER A 81 3.75 -0.43 -1.69
C SER A 81 3.03 -0.55 -3.02
N LEU A 82 3.71 -0.95 -4.08
CA LEU A 82 3.10 -1.16 -5.40
C LEU A 82 2.15 -2.35 -5.39
N ASP A 83 2.58 -3.47 -4.78
CA ASP A 83 1.77 -4.68 -4.71
C ASP A 83 0.52 -4.44 -3.87
N MET A 84 0.67 -3.80 -2.73
CA MET A 84 -0.44 -3.44 -1.85
C MET A 84 -1.40 -2.43 -2.51
N ALA A 85 -0.91 -1.64 -3.47
CA ALA A 85 -1.72 -0.76 -4.31
C ALA A 85 -2.39 -1.47 -5.49
N GLY A 86 -2.14 -2.78 -5.66
CA GLY A 86 -2.78 -3.61 -6.67
C GLY A 86 -1.92 -3.90 -7.91
N PHE A 87 -0.61 -3.66 -7.85
CA PHE A 87 0.32 -3.97 -8.93
C PHE A 87 1.33 -5.02 -8.46
N ILE A 88 0.98 -6.31 -8.56
CA ILE A 88 1.77 -7.41 -8.04
C ILE A 88 2.93 -7.74 -8.99
N VAL A 89 4.13 -7.82 -8.40
CA VAL A 89 5.36 -8.20 -9.10
C VAL A 89 5.68 -9.67 -8.79
N THR A 90 5.73 -10.50 -9.83
CA THR A 90 6.14 -11.90 -9.75
C THR A 90 7.49 -12.07 -10.47
N PRO A 91 8.61 -12.20 -9.72
CA PRO A 91 9.94 -12.26 -10.35
C PRO A 91 10.23 -13.59 -11.05
N ARG A 92 9.44 -14.66 -10.80
CA ARG A 92 9.60 -15.94 -11.45
C ARG A 92 8.52 -16.14 -12.54
N PRO A 93 8.88 -16.63 -13.74
CA PRO A 93 7.91 -16.92 -14.78
C PRO A 93 6.79 -17.87 -14.33
N GLU A 94 7.16 -18.92 -13.59
CA GLU A 94 6.19 -19.91 -13.10
C GLU A 94 5.17 -19.31 -12.13
N ASP A 95 5.56 -18.38 -11.26
CA ASP A 95 4.61 -17.66 -10.39
C ASP A 95 3.65 -16.81 -11.21
N PHE A 96 4.18 -16.17 -12.25
CA PHE A 96 3.37 -15.36 -13.14
C PHE A 96 2.32 -16.19 -13.87
N GLU A 97 2.70 -17.33 -14.41
CA GLU A 97 1.81 -18.19 -15.20
C GLU A 97 0.74 -18.88 -14.35
N THR A 98 1.02 -19.09 -13.05
CA THR A 98 0.17 -19.91 -12.17
C THR A 98 -0.54 -19.14 -11.07
N LEU A 99 -0.10 -17.92 -10.73
CA LEU A 99 -0.73 -17.10 -9.68
C LEU A 99 -2.14 -16.68 -10.09
N THR A 100 -3.14 -17.10 -9.33
CA THR A 100 -4.52 -16.69 -9.55
C THR A 100 -4.83 -15.37 -8.84
N ALA A 101 -5.94 -14.73 -9.23
CA ALA A 101 -6.39 -13.49 -8.58
C ALA A 101 -6.76 -13.75 -7.11
N GLU A 102 -7.34 -14.90 -6.81
CA GLU A 102 -7.70 -15.32 -5.46
C GLU A 102 -6.46 -15.51 -4.58
N GLU A 103 -5.43 -16.18 -5.09
CA GLU A 103 -4.15 -16.35 -4.39
C GLU A 103 -3.46 -15.00 -4.17
N ALA A 104 -3.46 -14.13 -5.18
CA ALA A 104 -2.91 -12.78 -5.06
C ALA A 104 -3.60 -11.98 -3.95
N ILE A 105 -4.94 -12.00 -3.90
CA ILE A 105 -5.71 -11.34 -2.85
C ILE A 105 -5.38 -11.95 -1.48
N ALA A 106 -5.31 -13.28 -1.36
CA ALA A 106 -4.97 -13.97 -0.13
C ALA A 106 -3.58 -13.57 0.40
N ILE A 107 -2.59 -13.48 -0.50
CA ILE A 107 -1.22 -12.99 -0.17
C ILE A 107 -1.25 -11.57 0.40
N LEU A 108 -2.01 -10.67 -0.22
CA LEU A 108 -2.12 -9.29 0.27
C LEU A 108 -2.84 -9.23 1.61
N GLN A 109 -3.92 -10.00 1.78
CA GLN A 109 -4.68 -10.09 3.04
C GLN A 109 -3.83 -10.66 4.18
N GLU A 110 -3.03 -11.67 3.89
CA GLU A 110 -2.12 -12.28 4.87
C GLU A 110 -1.06 -11.28 5.38
N CYS A 111 -0.57 -10.41 4.51
CA CYS A 111 0.43 -9.40 4.87
C CYS A 111 -0.19 -8.13 5.47
N GLY A 112 -1.47 -7.88 5.21
CA GLY A 112 -2.20 -6.72 5.70
C GLY A 112 -2.67 -6.85 7.15
N MET A 113 -3.21 -5.76 7.68
CA MET A 113 -3.83 -5.75 8.99
C MET A 113 -5.20 -6.45 8.95
N SER A 114 -5.53 -7.23 9.98
CA SER A 114 -6.86 -7.81 10.12
C SER A 114 -7.91 -6.74 10.40
N GLU A 115 -9.18 -7.03 10.06
CA GLU A 115 -10.30 -6.12 10.36
C GLU A 115 -10.44 -5.84 11.86
N ALA A 116 -10.18 -6.81 12.71
CA ALA A 116 -10.24 -6.62 14.17
C ALA A 116 -9.20 -5.61 14.64
N ALA A 117 -7.94 -5.78 14.26
CA ALA A 117 -6.86 -4.85 14.61
C ALA A 117 -7.07 -3.46 13.97
N PHE A 118 -7.67 -3.40 12.78
CA PHE A 118 -8.04 -2.14 12.14
C PHE A 118 -9.11 -1.39 12.94
N ASN A 119 -10.15 -2.07 13.40
CA ASN A 119 -11.19 -1.47 14.23
C ASN A 119 -10.64 -0.96 15.57
N GLU A 120 -9.71 -1.70 16.20
CA GLU A 120 -9.02 -1.22 17.41
C GLU A 120 -8.21 0.06 17.15
N ALA A 121 -7.51 0.14 16.00
CA ALA A 121 -6.79 1.34 15.62
C ALA A 121 -7.74 2.52 15.36
N VAL A 122 -8.91 2.28 14.76
CA VAL A 122 -9.96 3.29 14.56
C VAL A 122 -10.46 3.83 15.90
N GLU A 123 -10.74 2.98 16.88
CA GLU A 123 -11.17 3.40 18.22
C GLU A 123 -10.11 4.24 18.94
N LYS A 124 -8.82 3.85 18.83
CA LYS A 124 -7.71 4.68 19.34
C LYS A 124 -7.65 6.05 18.66
N LEU A 125 -7.86 6.11 17.34
CA LEU A 125 -7.91 7.38 16.60
C LEU A 125 -9.05 8.28 17.08
N HIS A 126 -10.22 7.71 17.34
CA HIS A 126 -11.36 8.46 17.91
C HIS A 126 -11.03 9.03 19.29
N THR A 127 -10.37 8.25 20.15
CA THR A 127 -9.94 8.72 21.47
C THR A 127 -8.92 9.86 21.35
N LEU A 128 -7.89 9.70 20.50
CA LEU A 128 -6.88 10.73 20.27
C LEU A 128 -7.45 11.99 19.59
N ALA A 129 -8.55 11.88 18.86
CA ALA A 129 -9.26 13.01 18.27
C ALA A 129 -10.08 13.76 19.32
N ALA A 130 -10.67 13.06 20.27
CA ALA A 130 -11.47 13.66 21.35
C ALA A 130 -10.61 14.44 22.36
N GLU A 131 -9.35 14.05 22.53
CA GLU A 131 -8.39 14.72 23.42
C GLU A 131 -7.76 15.99 22.81
N ALA A 132 -7.95 16.24 21.49
CA ALA A 132 -7.42 17.40 20.80
C ALA A 132 -8.50 18.51 20.70
N PRO A 133 -8.18 19.80 20.95
CA PRO A 133 -9.14 20.88 20.75
C PRO A 133 -9.55 20.92 19.25
N SER A 134 -10.84 20.87 19.04
CA SER A 134 -11.59 20.78 17.78
C SER A 134 -10.91 21.35 16.51
N ALA A 135 -10.24 20.49 15.75
CA ALA A 135 -10.17 20.62 14.30
C ALA A 135 -11.18 19.62 13.73
N ASN A 136 -12.07 20.08 12.86
CA ASN A 136 -13.06 19.24 12.19
C ASN A 136 -12.34 18.18 11.34
N THR A 137 -12.12 17.00 11.91
CA THR A 137 -11.47 15.88 11.24
C THR A 137 -12.56 14.94 10.75
N HIS A 138 -12.95 15.09 9.49
CA HIS A 138 -13.79 14.11 8.82
C HIS A 138 -12.93 12.97 8.29
N PHE A 139 -12.96 11.84 8.96
CA PHE A 139 -12.52 10.57 8.35
C PHE A 139 -13.62 10.13 7.37
N ALA A 140 -13.51 10.58 6.11
CA ALA A 140 -14.45 10.16 5.07
C ALA A 140 -14.10 8.75 4.60
N GLY A 141 -14.90 7.78 5.00
CA GLY A 141 -14.79 6.38 4.60
C GLY A 141 -15.21 6.11 3.14
N LYS A 142 -14.58 6.78 2.17
CA LYS A 142 -14.62 6.37 0.77
C LYS A 142 -13.25 5.88 0.37
N GLN A 143 -13.12 4.56 0.28
CA GLN A 143 -11.92 3.94 -0.26
C GLN A 143 -11.74 4.33 -1.73
N PRO A 144 -10.53 4.74 -2.16
CA PRO A 144 -10.26 4.95 -3.57
C PRO A 144 -10.30 3.64 -4.34
N MET A 145 -10.77 3.69 -5.59
CA MET A 145 -10.78 2.54 -6.51
C MET A 145 -9.38 2.26 -7.01
N VAL A 146 -8.91 1.03 -6.86
CA VAL A 146 -7.70 0.54 -7.51
C VAL A 146 -8.07 -0.65 -8.39
N SER A 147 -7.82 -0.53 -9.69
CA SER A 147 -7.93 -1.66 -10.60
C SER A 147 -6.64 -2.46 -10.56
N VAL A 148 -6.73 -3.74 -10.20
CA VAL A 148 -5.59 -4.65 -10.22
C VAL A 148 -5.44 -5.18 -11.64
N GLY A 149 -4.33 -4.86 -12.30
CA GLY A 149 -3.95 -5.44 -13.57
C GLY A 149 -2.71 -6.31 -13.39
N ILE A 150 -2.70 -7.51 -13.98
CA ILE A 150 -1.53 -8.38 -14.03
C ILE A 150 -0.92 -8.25 -15.42
N VAL A 151 0.32 -7.77 -15.50
CA VAL A 151 1.07 -7.61 -16.76
C VAL A 151 2.39 -8.34 -16.62
N SER A 152 2.75 -9.15 -17.63
CA SER A 152 4.05 -9.79 -17.72
C SER A 152 4.80 -9.43 -18.99
N GLY A 153 6.12 -9.53 -18.89
CA GLY A 153 7.02 -9.41 -20.03
C GLY A 153 8.45 -9.17 -19.57
N ALA A 154 9.39 -9.53 -20.41
CA ALA A 154 10.78 -9.12 -20.24
C ALA A 154 10.94 -7.58 -20.28
N LYS A 155 9.94 -6.93 -20.85
CA LYS A 155 9.82 -5.47 -20.96
C LYS A 155 8.36 -5.08 -20.76
N ILE A 156 8.12 -4.19 -19.80
CA ILE A 156 6.79 -3.67 -19.48
C ILE A 156 6.79 -2.17 -19.78
N SER A 157 5.85 -1.74 -20.62
CA SER A 157 5.60 -0.32 -20.90
C SER A 157 4.31 0.12 -20.22
N PHE A 158 4.33 1.29 -19.60
CA PHE A 158 3.13 1.92 -19.04
C PHE A 158 3.20 3.44 -19.21
N SER A 159 2.05 4.08 -19.32
CA SER A 159 1.96 5.53 -19.45
C SER A 159 1.51 6.16 -18.14
N LEU A 160 2.23 7.19 -17.73
CA LEU A 160 1.85 8.01 -16.60
C LEU A 160 0.88 9.10 -17.07
N ASN A 161 -0.31 9.13 -16.49
CA ASN A 161 -1.34 10.13 -16.84
C ASN A 161 -1.02 11.54 -16.32
N LYS A 162 -0.08 11.66 -15.40
CA LYS A 162 0.41 12.92 -14.81
C LYS A 162 1.90 12.77 -14.50
N PRO A 163 2.66 13.88 -14.41
CA PRO A 163 4.05 13.83 -13.98
C PRO A 163 4.20 13.37 -12.54
N TYR A 164 5.23 12.55 -12.27
CA TYR A 164 5.61 12.06 -10.94
C TYR A 164 7.06 12.36 -10.66
N MET A 165 7.38 12.60 -9.38
CA MET A 165 8.77 12.77 -8.93
C MET A 165 9.30 11.43 -8.40
N ALA A 166 10.38 10.92 -8.99
CA ALA A 166 11.08 9.74 -8.49
C ALA A 166 12.58 10.03 -8.35
N LYS A 167 13.11 9.82 -7.17
CA LYS A 167 14.54 10.08 -6.85
C LYS A 167 15.02 11.49 -7.28
N GLY A 168 14.16 12.51 -7.15
CA GLY A 168 14.48 13.89 -7.53
C GLY A 168 14.33 14.20 -9.03
N ASN A 169 13.94 13.24 -9.85
CA ASN A 169 13.67 13.43 -11.28
C ASN A 169 12.18 13.45 -11.57
N LEU A 170 11.77 14.33 -12.49
CA LEU A 170 10.43 14.35 -13.03
C LEU A 170 10.27 13.19 -14.02
N ILE A 171 9.27 12.33 -13.80
CA ILE A 171 8.93 11.23 -14.68
C ILE A 171 7.54 11.49 -15.25
N GLU A 172 7.40 11.49 -16.57
CA GLU A 172 6.13 11.72 -17.26
C GLU A 172 6.04 10.91 -18.56
N GLY A 173 4.82 10.71 -19.06
CA GLY A 173 4.57 10.01 -20.31
C GLY A 173 4.81 8.51 -20.24
N GLU A 174 5.29 7.93 -21.33
CA GLU A 174 5.55 6.49 -21.43
C GLU A 174 6.82 6.11 -20.69
N GLN A 175 6.70 5.10 -19.83
CA GLN A 175 7.79 4.52 -19.08
C GLN A 175 7.99 3.07 -19.50
N VAL A 176 9.23 2.60 -19.44
CA VAL A 176 9.60 1.23 -19.77
C VAL A 176 10.42 0.66 -18.63
N VAL A 177 10.02 -0.53 -18.19
CA VAL A 177 10.76 -1.33 -17.21
C VAL A 177 11.25 -2.59 -17.92
N GLU A 178 12.56 -2.83 -17.88
CA GLU A 178 13.18 -4.02 -18.46
C GLU A 178 13.78 -4.88 -17.35
N PHE A 179 13.65 -6.20 -17.51
CA PHE A 179 14.27 -7.18 -16.64
C PHE A 179 15.72 -7.46 -17.10
N HIS A 180 16.67 -7.30 -16.20
CA HIS A 180 18.07 -7.68 -16.41
C HIS A 180 18.52 -8.68 -15.35
N GLU A 181 19.49 -9.52 -15.68
CA GLU A 181 20.10 -10.45 -14.72
C GLU A 181 20.62 -9.68 -13.49
N GLY A 182 19.92 -9.84 -12.35
CA GLY A 182 20.26 -9.16 -11.10
C GLY A 182 19.22 -8.17 -10.58
N GLY A 183 18.11 -7.95 -11.26
CA GLY A 183 17.00 -7.13 -10.78
C GLY A 183 16.30 -6.26 -11.81
N ILE A 184 15.42 -5.41 -11.33
CA ILE A 184 14.70 -4.41 -12.14
C ILE A 184 15.49 -3.10 -12.07
N LEU A 185 15.78 -2.52 -13.22
CA LEU A 185 16.33 -1.16 -13.36
C LEU A 185 15.23 -0.16 -13.64
#